data_0d6e5c0c55991477cbdc58808a7068b2
#
_entry.id   0d6e5c0c55991477cbdc58808a7068b2
#
_cell.length_a   1.000
_cell.length_b   1.000
_cell.length_c   1.000
_cell.angle_alpha   90.00
_cell.angle_beta   90.00
_cell.angle_gamma   90.00
#
_symmetry.space_group_name_H-M   'P 1'
#
loop_
_entity.id
_entity.type
_entity.pdbx_description
1 polymer ?
#
loop_
_entity_poly.entity_id
_entity_poly.type
_entity_poly.pdbx_seq_one_letter_code
_entity_poly.pdbx_strand_id
1 'polypeptide(L)'
;MSLSQDIPLSKNEKNILSKINKEITSLNLLEIYNKLQTYSKKISIAKENKGLICELINLSIEFLLKSDNYPDVFDAYCSFNFMNYYLILSNYNIYLINLQIIKSLSFLLINIKNESKIFYILSGNLINTIISKDYSSYDQEFFSYYVNFLKSITLRIDENTIKLVYRENYNSVPLIDSTIKIYNHNDSMVRNVVRNIIMNILKIKYDKIEEHFCQLPSASYFPNLCCHLRDVCIKFQEEINKKGKYDEFFDDIIEDLYFIDDIFSLGLEKINFILLNSLFYFFILPTLCSSFDNKKNSKIDINVSLFLIIILFKNIKNETFRNCFFTLIFFDKINKDILDLTIQSFDLPYYSFEMTQKKKKIF
;
A
#
# COMPACT_ATOMS: atom_id res chain seq x y z
N MET A 1 4.17 -19.66 -8.52
CA MET A 1 5.51 -19.04 -8.62
C MET A 1 6.49 -20.01 -7.99
N SER A 2 7.57 -20.42 -8.68
CA SER A 2 8.64 -21.21 -8.05
C SER A 2 9.56 -20.26 -7.31
N LEU A 3 9.99 -20.62 -6.10
CA LEU A 3 10.97 -19.87 -5.31
C LEU A 3 12.38 -19.86 -5.93
N SER A 4 12.64 -20.78 -6.87
CA SER A 4 13.94 -20.95 -7.52
C SER A 4 14.01 -20.09 -8.78
N GLN A 5 14.56 -18.90 -8.70
CA GLN A 5 15.30 -18.31 -9.80
C GLN A 5 16.74 -18.85 -9.70
N ASP A 6 17.39 -19.10 -10.85
CA ASP A 6 18.77 -19.55 -10.91
C ASP A 6 19.72 -18.52 -10.31
N ILE A 7 19.85 -18.54 -8.98
CA ILE A 7 20.83 -17.74 -8.27
C ILE A 7 22.19 -18.36 -8.61
N PRO A 8 23.15 -17.61 -9.17
CA PRO A 8 24.43 -18.14 -9.53
C PRO A 8 25.19 -18.57 -8.27
N LEU A 9 25.26 -19.88 -8.05
CA LEU A 9 25.96 -20.48 -6.93
C LEU A 9 27.39 -20.87 -7.33
N SER A 10 28.36 -20.55 -6.49
CA SER A 10 29.74 -21.04 -6.60
C SER A 10 29.80 -22.56 -6.41
N LYS A 11 30.90 -23.19 -6.86
CA LYS A 11 31.13 -24.64 -6.64
C LYS A 11 31.06 -25.01 -5.17
N ASN A 12 31.60 -24.15 -4.29
CA ASN A 12 31.60 -24.36 -2.84
C ASN A 12 30.18 -24.31 -2.27
N GLU A 13 29.39 -23.30 -2.63
CA GLU A 13 27.99 -23.17 -2.20
C GLU A 13 27.15 -24.36 -2.65
N LYS A 14 27.31 -24.82 -3.89
CA LYS A 14 26.64 -26.04 -4.40
C LYS A 14 27.01 -27.30 -3.58
N ASN A 15 28.29 -27.47 -3.23
CA ASN A 15 28.74 -28.59 -2.41
C ASN A 15 28.17 -28.53 -0.98
N ILE A 16 28.03 -27.34 -0.39
CA ILE A 16 27.43 -27.17 0.93
C ILE A 16 25.93 -27.53 0.88
N LEU A 17 25.21 -27.00 -0.14
CA LEU A 17 23.77 -27.25 -0.30
C LEU A 17 23.44 -28.72 -0.60
N SER A 18 24.30 -29.43 -1.38
CA SER A 18 24.08 -30.83 -1.70
C SER A 18 24.17 -31.76 -0.49
N LYS A 19 24.77 -31.30 0.61
CA LYS A 19 24.89 -32.08 1.86
C LYS A 19 23.70 -31.82 2.80
N ILE A 20 22.87 -30.83 2.57
CA ILE A 20 21.71 -30.55 3.41
C ILE A 20 20.61 -31.55 3.09
N ASN A 21 20.20 -32.33 4.08
CA ASN A 21 19.03 -33.18 3.95
C ASN A 21 17.75 -32.34 3.94
N LYS A 22 16.90 -32.55 2.94
CA LYS A 22 15.63 -31.82 2.73
C LYS A 22 14.42 -32.52 3.35
N GLU A 23 14.62 -33.62 4.05
CA GLU A 23 13.56 -34.27 4.82
C GLU A 23 13.08 -33.33 5.95
N ILE A 24 11.78 -33.22 6.13
CA ILE A 24 11.18 -32.28 7.09
C ILE A 24 11.30 -32.86 8.51
N THR A 25 12.40 -32.55 9.17
CA THR A 25 12.69 -32.91 10.55
C THR A 25 13.31 -31.75 11.31
N SER A 26 13.14 -31.71 12.62
CA SER A 26 13.73 -30.67 13.48
C SER A 26 15.28 -30.71 13.47
N LEU A 27 15.90 -31.87 13.25
CA LEU A 27 17.37 -31.98 13.12
C LEU A 27 17.89 -31.33 11.84
N ASN A 28 17.22 -31.55 10.72
CA ASN A 28 17.60 -30.95 9.45
C ASN A 28 17.35 -29.43 9.47
N LEU A 29 16.28 -28.99 10.14
CA LEU A 29 16.03 -27.57 10.37
C LEU A 29 17.13 -26.93 11.22
N LEU A 30 17.64 -27.61 12.25
CA LEU A 30 18.77 -27.16 13.06
C LEU A 30 20.04 -26.99 12.22
N GLU A 31 20.29 -27.87 11.27
CA GLU A 31 21.43 -27.74 10.35
C GLU A 31 21.30 -26.45 9.49
N ILE A 32 20.12 -26.18 8.92
CA ILE A 32 19.84 -24.97 8.17
C ILE A 32 20.06 -23.73 9.06
N TYR A 33 19.55 -23.76 10.29
CA TYR A 33 19.71 -22.71 11.27
C TYR A 33 21.19 -22.40 11.56
N ASN A 34 21.98 -23.42 11.89
CA ASN A 34 23.40 -23.27 12.22
C ASN A 34 24.19 -22.69 11.04
N LYS A 35 23.88 -23.12 9.81
CA LYS A 35 24.49 -22.54 8.60
C LYS A 35 24.07 -21.07 8.44
N LEU A 36 22.77 -20.75 8.53
CA LEU A 36 22.28 -19.39 8.42
C LEU A 36 22.91 -18.49 9.49
N GLN A 37 22.98 -18.94 10.72
CA GLN A 37 23.66 -18.25 11.82
C GLN A 37 25.14 -17.96 11.50
N THR A 38 25.84 -18.94 10.95
CA THR A 38 27.27 -18.82 10.63
C THR A 38 27.51 -17.78 9.54
N TYR A 39 26.70 -17.81 8.47
CA TYR A 39 26.86 -16.91 7.32
C TYR A 39 26.25 -15.52 7.53
N SER A 40 25.40 -15.34 8.55
CA SER A 40 24.82 -14.04 8.90
C SER A 40 25.60 -13.25 9.97
N LYS A 41 26.72 -13.78 10.49
CA LYS A 41 27.48 -13.13 11.58
C LYS A 41 28.05 -11.75 11.22
N LYS A 42 28.52 -11.57 9.98
CA LYS A 42 29.14 -10.33 9.51
C LYS A 42 28.73 -10.05 8.07
N ILE A 43 28.62 -8.77 7.73
CA ILE A 43 28.27 -8.32 6.39
C ILE A 43 29.25 -8.81 5.30
N SER A 44 30.55 -8.91 5.60
CA SER A 44 31.54 -9.42 4.65
C SER A 44 31.27 -10.88 4.29
N ILE A 45 31.01 -11.73 5.30
CA ILE A 45 30.68 -13.13 5.11
C ILE A 45 29.37 -13.28 4.32
N ALA A 46 28.38 -12.45 4.63
CA ALA A 46 27.08 -12.48 3.93
C ALA A 46 27.23 -12.05 2.46
N LYS A 47 28.08 -11.09 2.14
CA LYS A 47 28.36 -10.67 0.76
C LYS A 47 29.01 -11.76 -0.07
N GLU A 48 29.96 -12.48 0.51
CA GLU A 48 30.67 -13.57 -0.15
C GLU A 48 29.79 -14.82 -0.38
N ASN A 49 28.84 -15.07 0.52
CA ASN A 49 27.99 -16.27 0.50
C ASN A 49 26.50 -15.94 0.21
N LYS A 50 26.23 -14.89 -0.54
CA LYS A 50 24.88 -14.39 -0.79
C LYS A 50 23.97 -15.43 -1.44
N GLY A 51 24.49 -16.24 -2.37
CA GLY A 51 23.74 -17.30 -3.04
C GLY A 51 23.33 -18.40 -2.07
N LEU A 52 24.26 -18.86 -1.24
CA LEU A 52 24.00 -19.85 -0.20
C LEU A 52 22.94 -19.34 0.81
N ILE A 53 23.05 -18.10 1.26
CA ILE A 53 22.09 -17.49 2.19
C ILE A 53 20.69 -17.45 1.57
N CYS A 54 20.57 -17.08 0.30
CA CYS A 54 19.27 -17.06 -0.40
C CYS A 54 18.64 -18.46 -0.42
N GLU A 55 19.41 -19.50 -0.72
CA GLU A 55 18.91 -20.88 -0.70
C GLU A 55 18.56 -21.37 0.71
N LEU A 56 19.33 -21.00 1.73
CA LEU A 56 19.00 -21.32 3.13
C LEU A 56 17.70 -20.64 3.58
N ILE A 57 17.44 -19.40 3.14
CA ILE A 57 16.17 -18.72 3.36
C ILE A 57 15.03 -19.51 2.69
N ASN A 58 15.18 -19.91 1.41
CA ASN A 58 14.18 -20.70 0.71
C ASN A 58 13.86 -22.00 1.42
N LEU A 59 14.89 -22.77 1.79
CA LEU A 59 14.73 -24.04 2.49
C LEU A 59 14.00 -23.84 3.83
N SER A 60 14.37 -22.84 4.61
CA SER A 60 13.72 -22.57 5.90
C SER A 60 12.25 -22.21 5.76
N ILE A 61 11.86 -21.46 4.72
CA ILE A 61 10.45 -21.18 4.39
C ILE A 61 9.72 -22.45 3.94
N GLU A 62 10.37 -23.30 3.15
CA GLU A 62 9.79 -24.57 2.72
C GLU A 62 9.50 -25.48 3.91
N PHE A 63 10.43 -25.57 4.89
CA PHE A 63 10.24 -26.30 6.14
C PHE A 63 9.04 -25.75 6.92
N LEU A 64 8.92 -24.43 7.06
CA LEU A 64 7.80 -23.80 7.74
C LEU A 64 6.46 -24.13 7.05
N LEU A 65 6.39 -24.07 5.73
CA LEU A 65 5.18 -24.40 4.98
C LEU A 65 4.77 -25.86 5.14
N LYS A 66 5.74 -26.77 5.07
CA LYS A 66 5.49 -28.24 5.16
C LYS A 66 5.29 -28.73 6.58
N SER A 67 5.57 -27.92 7.60
CA SER A 67 5.47 -28.34 9.01
C SER A 67 4.04 -28.47 9.55
N ASP A 68 2.99 -28.37 8.73
CA ASP A 68 1.60 -28.55 9.19
C ASP A 68 1.37 -29.97 9.76
N ASN A 69 2.08 -30.98 9.25
CA ASN A 69 2.02 -32.34 9.73
C ASN A 69 3.15 -32.69 10.71
N TYR A 70 4.01 -31.74 11.09
CA TYR A 70 5.19 -31.93 11.92
C TYR A 70 5.27 -30.82 12.99
N PRO A 71 4.47 -30.92 14.09
CA PRO A 71 4.42 -29.85 15.11
C PRO A 71 5.78 -29.53 15.73
N ASP A 72 6.63 -30.55 15.94
CA ASP A 72 8.00 -30.44 16.47
C ASP A 72 8.90 -29.58 15.58
N VAL A 73 8.68 -29.61 14.27
CA VAL A 73 9.40 -28.76 13.31
C VAL A 73 8.96 -27.30 13.40
N PHE A 74 7.66 -27.06 13.60
CA PHE A 74 7.16 -25.69 13.82
C PHE A 74 7.64 -25.11 15.14
N ASP A 75 7.60 -25.90 16.21
CA ASP A 75 8.11 -25.49 17.53
C ASP A 75 9.62 -25.19 17.48
N ALA A 76 10.39 -26.02 16.78
CA ALA A 76 11.81 -25.78 16.54
C ALA A 76 12.03 -24.50 15.71
N TYR A 77 11.22 -24.26 14.66
CA TYR A 77 11.29 -23.04 13.86
C TYR A 77 11.08 -21.78 14.69
N CYS A 78 10.09 -21.81 15.58
CA CYS A 78 9.82 -20.71 16.51
C CYS A 78 10.96 -20.50 17.51
N SER A 79 11.46 -21.60 18.10
CA SER A 79 12.54 -21.53 19.12
C SER A 79 13.87 -21.04 18.55
N PHE A 80 14.19 -21.38 17.31
CA PHE A 80 15.40 -20.91 16.62
C PHE A 80 15.28 -19.46 16.15
N ASN A 81 14.06 -18.88 16.14
CA ASN A 81 13.79 -17.52 15.77
C ASN A 81 14.36 -17.10 14.41
N PHE A 82 14.04 -17.85 13.38
CA PHE A 82 14.48 -17.59 11.99
C PHE A 82 14.18 -16.17 11.53
N MET A 83 13.06 -15.60 11.97
CA MET A 83 12.64 -14.25 11.60
C MET A 83 13.67 -13.18 12.04
N ASN A 84 14.36 -13.39 13.15
CA ASN A 84 15.41 -12.48 13.59
C ASN A 84 16.63 -12.50 12.63
N TYR A 85 16.98 -13.66 12.08
CA TYR A 85 18.06 -13.72 11.09
C TYR A 85 17.71 -13.03 9.78
N TYR A 86 16.46 -13.13 9.34
CA TYR A 86 16.00 -12.37 8.17
C TYR A 86 16.08 -10.87 8.43
N LEU A 87 15.76 -10.42 9.65
CA LEU A 87 15.90 -9.03 10.04
C LEU A 87 17.37 -8.56 10.02
N ILE A 88 18.29 -9.35 10.61
CA ILE A 88 19.74 -9.05 10.58
C ILE A 88 20.24 -8.97 9.14
N LEU A 89 19.93 -9.97 8.33
CA LEU A 89 20.32 -10.05 6.93
C LEU A 89 19.76 -8.89 6.09
N SER A 90 18.51 -8.53 6.34
CA SER A 90 17.87 -7.41 5.64
C SER A 90 18.54 -6.06 5.97
N ASN A 91 19.13 -5.92 7.17
CA ASN A 91 19.85 -4.71 7.57
C ASN A 91 21.22 -4.55 6.90
N TYR A 92 21.75 -5.61 6.30
CA TYR A 92 23.00 -5.53 5.53
C TYR A 92 22.83 -4.84 4.17
N ASN A 93 21.59 -4.59 3.72
CA ASN A 93 21.28 -3.92 2.46
C ASN A 93 21.95 -4.57 1.23
N ILE A 94 22.05 -5.91 1.24
CA ILE A 94 22.54 -6.68 0.09
C ILE A 94 21.35 -6.98 -0.82
N TYR A 95 21.37 -6.43 -2.06
CA TYR A 95 20.26 -6.51 -3.02
C TYR A 95 19.66 -7.92 -3.14
N LEU A 96 20.47 -8.93 -3.48
CA LEU A 96 19.99 -10.30 -3.69
C LEU A 96 19.34 -10.90 -2.43
N ILE A 97 19.90 -10.63 -1.26
CA ILE A 97 19.36 -11.13 0.01
C ILE A 97 18.02 -10.45 0.32
N ASN A 98 17.94 -9.11 0.17
CA ASN A 98 16.69 -8.39 0.38
C ASN A 98 15.60 -8.82 -0.61
N LEU A 99 15.96 -9.00 -1.87
CA LEU A 99 15.06 -9.50 -2.89
C LEU A 99 14.54 -10.89 -2.51
N GLN A 100 15.43 -11.79 -2.07
CA GLN A 100 15.05 -13.15 -1.67
C GLN A 100 14.16 -13.14 -0.44
N ILE A 101 14.44 -12.32 0.57
CA ILE A 101 13.60 -12.20 1.76
C ILE A 101 12.18 -11.78 1.36
N ILE A 102 12.04 -10.75 0.52
CA ILE A 102 10.73 -10.26 0.06
C ILE A 102 9.99 -11.33 -0.75
N LYS A 103 10.67 -12.00 -1.69
CA LYS A 103 10.09 -13.10 -2.48
C LYS A 103 9.62 -14.24 -1.59
N SER A 104 10.46 -14.68 -0.66
CA SER A 104 10.20 -15.81 0.24
C SER A 104 9.07 -15.52 1.21
N LEU A 105 9.02 -14.30 1.79
CA LEU A 105 7.94 -13.90 2.67
C LEU A 105 6.62 -13.73 1.91
N SER A 106 6.64 -13.18 0.70
CA SER A 106 5.44 -13.09 -0.15
C SER A 106 4.90 -14.49 -0.47
N PHE A 107 5.78 -15.41 -0.86
CA PHE A 107 5.41 -16.80 -1.14
C PHE A 107 4.83 -17.49 0.10
N LEU A 108 5.46 -17.31 1.26
CA LEU A 108 4.98 -17.82 2.53
C LEU A 108 3.58 -17.30 2.85
N LEU A 109 3.37 -15.97 2.81
CA LEU A 109 2.10 -15.35 3.13
C LEU A 109 0.96 -15.79 2.17
N ILE A 110 1.26 -16.05 0.90
CA ILE A 110 0.26 -16.54 -0.06
C ILE A 110 -0.15 -17.98 0.25
N ASN A 111 0.79 -18.84 0.64
CA ASN A 111 0.57 -20.28 0.73
C ASN A 111 0.24 -20.79 2.14
N ILE A 112 0.55 -20.03 3.19
CA ILE A 112 0.30 -20.42 4.57
C ILE A 112 -1.20 -20.45 4.86
N LYS A 113 -1.68 -21.51 5.51
CA LYS A 113 -3.10 -21.67 5.88
C LYS A 113 -3.31 -21.75 7.39
N ASN A 114 -2.29 -22.15 8.12
CA ASN A 114 -2.35 -22.34 9.57
C ASN A 114 -2.32 -20.99 10.29
N GLU A 115 -3.35 -20.69 11.08
CA GLU A 115 -3.49 -19.43 11.81
C GLU A 115 -2.33 -19.19 12.78
N SER A 116 -1.91 -20.18 13.55
CA SER A 116 -0.79 -20.03 14.50
C SER A 116 0.48 -19.58 13.81
N LYS A 117 0.75 -20.07 12.60
CA LYS A 117 1.89 -19.66 11.79
C LYS A 117 1.72 -18.23 11.28
N ILE A 118 0.51 -17.83 10.87
CA ILE A 118 0.20 -16.45 10.47
C ILE A 118 0.45 -15.52 11.65
N PHE A 119 -0.08 -15.84 12.82
CA PHE A 119 0.17 -15.08 14.05
C PHE A 119 1.67 -14.97 14.36
N TYR A 120 2.42 -16.06 14.28
CA TYR A 120 3.87 -16.04 14.52
C TYR A 120 4.61 -15.09 13.56
N ILE A 121 4.26 -15.10 12.27
CA ILE A 121 4.91 -14.27 11.26
C ILE A 121 4.57 -12.78 11.45
N LEU A 122 3.30 -12.47 11.73
CA LEU A 122 2.82 -11.10 11.85
C LEU A 122 3.12 -10.48 13.22
N SER A 123 3.20 -11.28 14.30
CA SER A 123 3.49 -10.79 15.65
C SER A 123 4.93 -10.29 15.81
N GLY A 124 5.85 -10.79 14.98
CA GLY A 124 7.23 -10.33 14.98
C GLY A 124 7.38 -8.95 14.33
N ASN A 125 8.34 -8.16 14.82
CA ASN A 125 8.61 -6.84 14.23
C ASN A 125 9.24 -6.90 12.81
N LEU A 126 9.52 -8.10 12.30
CA LEU A 126 10.17 -8.30 11.01
C LEU A 126 9.37 -7.68 9.86
N ILE A 127 8.09 -8.04 9.73
CA ILE A 127 7.22 -7.56 8.64
C ILE A 127 7.16 -6.04 8.64
N ASN A 128 6.84 -5.43 9.78
CA ASN A 128 6.78 -3.98 9.91
C ASN A 128 8.13 -3.30 9.62
N THR A 129 9.24 -3.92 9.99
CA THR A 129 10.58 -3.38 9.73
C THR A 129 10.93 -3.46 8.25
N ILE A 130 10.65 -4.58 7.58
CA ILE A 130 10.90 -4.73 6.15
C ILE A 130 10.03 -3.77 5.34
N ILE A 131 8.75 -3.62 5.67
CA ILE A 131 7.84 -2.67 5.00
C ILE A 131 8.37 -1.24 5.09
N SER A 132 8.87 -0.85 6.26
CA SER A 132 9.29 0.54 6.54
C SER A 132 10.64 0.94 5.94
N LYS A 133 11.38 -0.01 5.33
CA LYS A 133 12.67 0.30 4.72
C LYS A 133 12.51 1.14 3.46
N ASP A 134 13.51 1.97 3.21
CA ASP A 134 13.62 2.70 1.96
C ASP A 134 14.31 1.82 0.90
N TYR A 135 13.57 1.54 -0.17
CA TYR A 135 14.03 0.78 -1.33
C TYR A 135 14.12 1.65 -2.60
N SER A 136 14.12 2.97 -2.47
CA SER A 136 14.16 3.92 -3.59
C SER A 136 15.39 3.77 -4.50
N SER A 137 16.49 3.23 -3.96
CA SER A 137 17.73 2.97 -4.70
C SER A 137 17.73 1.66 -5.49
N TYR A 138 16.67 0.84 -5.37
CA TYR A 138 16.58 -0.45 -6.02
C TYR A 138 15.85 -0.31 -7.38
N ASP A 139 16.00 -1.32 -8.23
CA ASP A 139 15.45 -1.30 -9.58
C ASP A 139 13.94 -1.60 -9.63
N GLN A 140 13.37 -1.50 -10.83
CA GLN A 140 11.95 -1.75 -11.09
C GLN A 140 11.54 -3.20 -10.81
N GLU A 141 12.46 -4.16 -10.97
CA GLU A 141 12.19 -5.56 -10.67
C GLU A 141 11.95 -5.74 -9.18
N PHE A 142 12.84 -5.19 -8.34
CA PHE A 142 12.69 -5.22 -6.88
C PHE A 142 11.38 -4.54 -6.43
N PHE A 143 11.09 -3.38 -7.02
CA PHE A 143 9.87 -2.64 -6.72
C PHE A 143 8.61 -3.47 -6.99
N SER A 144 8.57 -4.20 -8.10
CA SER A 144 7.44 -5.09 -8.43
C SER A 144 7.24 -6.19 -7.38
N TYR A 145 8.33 -6.79 -6.88
CA TYR A 145 8.25 -7.77 -5.79
C TYR A 145 7.84 -7.13 -4.47
N TYR A 146 8.28 -5.92 -4.20
CA TYR A 146 7.88 -5.17 -3.01
C TYR A 146 6.38 -4.85 -2.99
N VAL A 147 5.83 -4.39 -4.10
CA VAL A 147 4.38 -4.16 -4.26
C VAL A 147 3.59 -5.46 -4.05
N ASN A 148 4.05 -6.57 -4.64
CA ASN A 148 3.45 -7.89 -4.43
C ASN A 148 3.54 -8.35 -2.96
N PHE A 149 4.62 -8.02 -2.27
CA PHE A 149 4.78 -8.31 -0.84
C PHE A 149 3.76 -7.54 0.00
N LEU A 150 3.57 -6.24 -0.23
CA LEU A 150 2.53 -5.44 0.45
C LEU A 150 1.14 -6.06 0.23
N LYS A 151 0.84 -6.46 -1.01
CA LYS A 151 -0.41 -7.15 -1.34
C LYS A 151 -0.56 -8.48 -0.59
N SER A 152 0.51 -9.28 -0.51
CA SER A 152 0.46 -10.59 0.15
C SER A 152 0.19 -10.50 1.65
N ILE A 153 0.65 -9.42 2.29
CA ILE A 153 0.36 -9.16 3.71
C ILE A 153 -1.13 -8.90 3.90
N THR A 154 -1.76 -8.07 3.06
CA THR A 154 -3.18 -7.76 3.19
C THR A 154 -4.10 -8.96 3.02
N LEU A 155 -3.65 -10.01 2.33
CA LEU A 155 -4.41 -11.27 2.23
C LEU A 155 -4.51 -12.05 3.56
N ARG A 156 -3.68 -11.68 4.55
CA ARG A 156 -3.59 -12.34 5.87
C ARG A 156 -4.02 -11.43 7.01
N ILE A 157 -4.51 -10.24 6.68
CA ILE A 157 -5.02 -9.30 7.66
C ILE A 157 -6.54 -9.43 7.75
N ASP A 158 -7.01 -9.72 8.95
CA ASP A 158 -8.41 -9.77 9.35
C ASP A 158 -8.60 -9.04 10.69
N GLU A 159 -9.76 -9.14 11.30
CA GLU A 159 -10.09 -8.50 12.59
C GLU A 159 -9.15 -8.92 13.75
N ASN A 160 -8.58 -10.12 13.69
CA ASN A 160 -7.70 -10.65 14.71
C ASN A 160 -6.24 -10.24 14.49
N THR A 161 -5.80 -10.27 13.23
CA THR A 161 -4.40 -10.05 12.84
C THR A 161 -4.06 -8.58 12.58
N ILE A 162 -5.04 -7.71 12.34
CA ILE A 162 -4.82 -6.28 12.10
C ILE A 162 -4.06 -5.60 13.25
N LYS A 163 -4.30 -6.05 14.49
CA LYS A 163 -3.62 -5.55 15.69
C LYS A 163 -2.11 -5.82 15.68
N LEU A 164 -1.66 -6.86 15.00
CA LEU A 164 -0.25 -7.26 14.94
C LEU A 164 0.58 -6.36 13.99
N VAL A 165 -0.07 -5.73 13.03
CA VAL A 165 0.59 -4.80 12.10
C VAL A 165 0.49 -3.35 12.54
N TYR A 166 -0.30 -3.05 13.59
CA TYR A 166 -0.40 -1.74 14.22
C TYR A 166 0.70 -1.55 15.26
N ARG A 167 1.43 -0.45 15.18
CA ARG A 167 2.48 -0.08 16.14
C ARG A 167 1.93 0.89 17.18
N GLU A 168 1.53 0.38 18.34
CA GLU A 168 0.93 1.20 19.42
C GLU A 168 1.86 2.35 19.85
N ASN A 169 3.16 2.08 20.03
CA ASN A 169 4.13 3.07 20.50
C ASN A 169 4.30 4.27 19.55
N TYR A 170 3.98 4.11 18.27
CA TYR A 170 4.13 5.13 17.24
C TYR A 170 2.82 5.58 16.64
N ASN A 171 1.69 5.03 17.11
CA ASN A 171 0.37 5.24 16.51
C ASN A 171 0.40 5.14 14.99
N SER A 172 1.08 4.14 14.45
CA SER A 172 1.34 4.01 13.01
C SER A 172 1.03 2.61 12.48
N VAL A 173 0.67 2.56 11.21
CA VAL A 173 0.45 1.32 10.46
C VAL A 173 1.42 1.32 9.27
N PRO A 174 2.62 0.71 9.41
CA PRO A 174 3.64 0.75 8.36
C PRO A 174 3.15 0.29 6.99
N LEU A 175 2.20 -0.65 6.96
CA LEU A 175 1.60 -1.13 5.72
C LEU A 175 0.82 -0.01 5.01
N ILE A 176 0.02 0.78 5.73
CA ILE A 176 -0.72 1.91 5.18
C ILE A 176 0.26 3.00 4.74
N ASP A 177 1.18 3.38 5.62
CA ASP A 177 2.14 4.46 5.36
C ASP A 177 3.00 4.20 4.13
N SER A 178 3.44 2.94 3.94
CA SER A 178 4.25 2.55 2.79
C SER A 178 3.42 2.42 1.51
N THR A 179 2.18 1.96 1.62
CA THR A 179 1.25 1.87 0.48
C THR A 179 0.87 3.25 -0.02
N ILE A 180 0.60 4.20 0.88
CA ILE A 180 0.26 5.58 0.51
C ILE A 180 1.41 6.28 -0.22
N LYS A 181 2.67 5.98 0.09
CA LYS A 181 3.84 6.58 -0.61
C LYS A 181 3.88 6.27 -2.10
N ILE A 182 3.27 5.17 -2.53
CA ILE A 182 3.30 4.70 -3.93
C ILE A 182 1.95 4.84 -4.64
N TYR A 183 0.97 5.56 -4.05
CA TYR A 183 -0.39 5.68 -4.59
C TYR A 183 -0.44 6.31 -5.99
N ASN A 184 0.46 7.26 -6.28
CA ASN A 184 0.51 8.01 -7.54
C ASN A 184 1.59 7.47 -8.48
N HIS A 185 1.78 6.17 -8.54
CA HIS A 185 2.72 5.54 -9.46
C HIS A 185 2.21 5.65 -10.91
N ASN A 186 3.14 5.82 -11.87
CA ASN A 186 2.78 5.95 -13.30
C ASN A 186 2.09 4.70 -13.84
N ASP A 187 2.47 3.52 -13.36
CA ASP A 187 1.87 2.25 -13.75
C ASP A 187 0.49 2.08 -13.09
N SER A 188 -0.56 1.95 -13.90
CA SER A 188 -1.94 1.73 -13.45
C SER A 188 -2.09 0.43 -12.65
N MET A 189 -1.33 -0.62 -12.98
CA MET A 189 -1.37 -1.87 -12.21
C MET A 189 -0.91 -1.66 -10.77
N VAL A 190 0.11 -0.82 -10.55
CA VAL A 190 0.56 -0.47 -9.18
C VAL A 190 -0.51 0.33 -8.46
N ARG A 191 -1.12 1.35 -9.12
CA ARG A 191 -2.23 2.13 -8.53
C ARG A 191 -3.39 1.22 -8.11
N ASN A 192 -3.76 0.25 -8.94
CA ASN A 192 -4.82 -0.71 -8.63
C ASN A 192 -4.47 -1.63 -7.45
N VAL A 193 -3.21 -2.05 -7.32
CA VAL A 193 -2.76 -2.80 -6.14
C VAL A 193 -2.87 -1.94 -4.87
N VAL A 194 -2.45 -0.67 -4.92
CA VAL A 194 -2.58 0.28 -3.80
C VAL A 194 -4.04 0.42 -3.37
N ARG A 195 -4.95 0.67 -4.33
CA ARG A 195 -6.40 0.77 -4.06
C ARG A 195 -6.94 -0.50 -3.38
N ASN A 196 -6.56 -1.67 -3.89
CA ASN A 196 -6.97 -2.95 -3.31
C ASN A 196 -6.45 -3.14 -1.88
N ILE A 197 -5.20 -2.76 -1.59
CA ILE A 197 -4.63 -2.82 -0.24
C ILE A 197 -5.43 -1.90 0.70
N ILE A 198 -5.64 -0.65 0.32
CA ILE A 198 -6.39 0.32 1.13
C ILE A 198 -7.82 -0.18 1.38
N MET A 199 -8.52 -0.65 0.34
CA MET A 199 -9.88 -1.18 0.48
C MET A 199 -9.95 -2.40 1.42
N ASN A 200 -9.02 -3.34 1.29
CA ASN A 200 -8.99 -4.52 2.15
C ASN A 200 -8.77 -4.16 3.62
N ILE A 201 -7.92 -3.18 3.89
CA ILE A 201 -7.67 -2.70 5.25
C ILE A 201 -8.88 -1.95 5.82
N LEU A 202 -9.49 -1.05 5.05
CA LEU A 202 -10.67 -0.28 5.48
C LEU A 202 -11.90 -1.18 5.73
N LYS A 203 -12.06 -2.26 4.97
CA LYS A 203 -13.15 -3.25 5.16
C LYS A 203 -13.13 -3.93 6.52
N ILE A 204 -12.00 -3.98 7.21
CA ILE A 204 -11.88 -4.59 8.54
C ILE A 204 -12.57 -3.73 9.60
N LYS A 205 -12.79 -2.43 9.34
CA LYS A 205 -13.49 -1.49 10.24
C LYS A 205 -12.91 -1.45 11.66
N TYR A 206 -11.59 -1.45 11.76
CA TYR A 206 -10.91 -1.33 13.05
C TYR A 206 -10.68 0.14 13.37
N ASP A 207 -11.22 0.62 14.50
CA ASP A 207 -11.27 2.04 14.87
C ASP A 207 -9.91 2.75 14.80
N LYS A 208 -8.84 2.08 15.24
CA LYS A 208 -7.48 2.65 15.20
C LYS A 208 -6.95 2.84 13.77
N ILE A 209 -7.44 2.07 12.79
CA ILE A 209 -7.14 2.27 11.38
C ILE A 209 -7.87 3.51 10.86
N GLU A 210 -9.13 3.68 11.21
CA GLU A 210 -9.88 4.88 10.85
C GLU A 210 -9.23 6.13 11.46
N GLU A 211 -8.84 6.08 12.73
CA GLU A 211 -8.09 7.15 13.40
C GLU A 211 -6.75 7.45 12.71
N HIS A 212 -6.02 6.42 12.28
CA HIS A 212 -4.76 6.58 11.56
C HIS A 212 -4.95 7.32 10.22
N PHE A 213 -6.00 6.99 9.46
CA PHE A 213 -6.34 7.71 8.24
C PHE A 213 -6.84 9.15 8.48
N CYS A 214 -7.27 9.49 9.69
CA CYS A 214 -7.65 10.85 10.06
C CYS A 214 -6.46 11.72 10.49
N GLN A 215 -5.25 11.15 10.63
CA GLN A 215 -4.04 11.84 11.07
C GLN A 215 -3.03 11.98 9.93
N LEU A 216 -2.24 13.04 9.96
CA LEU A 216 -1.11 13.19 9.04
C LEU A 216 0.01 12.19 9.38
N PRO A 217 0.70 11.63 8.39
CA PRO A 217 0.61 11.94 6.94
C PRO A 217 -0.52 11.23 6.19
N SER A 218 -1.14 10.20 6.78
CA SER A 218 -2.07 9.31 6.07
C SER A 218 -3.34 10.02 5.61
N ALA A 219 -3.82 11.02 6.37
CA ALA A 219 -4.96 11.86 5.99
C ALA A 219 -4.77 12.58 4.64
N SER A 220 -3.53 12.82 4.21
CA SER A 220 -3.23 13.43 2.91
C SER A 220 -3.55 12.55 1.70
N TYR A 221 -3.84 11.27 1.92
CA TYR A 221 -4.17 10.33 0.85
C TYR A 221 -5.42 10.76 0.06
N PHE A 222 -6.50 11.13 0.75
CA PHE A 222 -7.76 11.52 0.11
C PHE A 222 -7.67 12.83 -0.69
N PRO A 223 -7.10 13.92 -0.17
CA PRO A 223 -6.79 15.10 -0.96
C PRO A 223 -5.94 14.80 -2.19
N ASN A 224 -4.94 13.97 -2.05
CA ASN A 224 -4.06 13.60 -3.15
C ASN A 224 -4.77 12.76 -4.22
N LEU A 225 -5.67 11.84 -3.82
CA LEU A 225 -6.55 11.10 -4.74
C LEU A 225 -7.42 12.07 -5.56
N CYS A 226 -8.03 13.06 -4.91
CA CYS A 226 -8.86 14.06 -5.58
C CYS A 226 -8.04 14.99 -6.50
N CYS A 227 -6.80 15.31 -6.12
CA CYS A 227 -5.87 16.04 -7.00
C CYS A 227 -5.47 15.21 -8.22
N HIS A 228 -5.25 13.91 -8.06
CA HIS A 228 -4.99 13.00 -9.18
C HIS A 228 -6.17 12.98 -10.15
N LEU A 229 -7.39 12.76 -9.65
CA LEU A 229 -8.62 12.80 -10.46
C LEU A 229 -8.75 14.13 -11.22
N ARG A 230 -8.48 15.25 -10.56
CA ARG A 230 -8.46 16.58 -11.21
C ARG A 230 -7.45 16.63 -12.35
N ASP A 231 -6.22 16.16 -12.11
CA ASP A 231 -5.14 16.25 -13.10
C ASP A 231 -5.42 15.32 -14.30
N VAL A 232 -6.06 14.16 -14.09
CA VAL A 232 -6.54 13.28 -15.16
C VAL A 232 -7.65 13.95 -15.98
N CYS A 233 -8.62 14.63 -15.33
CA CYS A 233 -9.67 15.38 -16.02
C CYS A 233 -9.11 16.54 -16.87
N ILE A 234 -8.07 17.22 -16.41
CA ILE A 234 -7.38 18.26 -17.19
C ILE A 234 -6.70 17.65 -18.42
N LYS A 235 -6.00 16.53 -18.28
CA LYS A 235 -5.39 15.81 -19.41
C LYS A 235 -6.45 15.33 -20.40
N PHE A 236 -7.57 14.81 -19.91
CA PHE A 236 -8.71 14.43 -20.74
C PHE A 236 -9.18 15.59 -21.60
N GLN A 237 -9.35 16.80 -21.03
CA GLN A 237 -9.69 18.02 -21.77
C GLN A 237 -8.63 18.37 -22.81
N GLU A 238 -7.34 18.31 -22.43
CA GLU A 238 -6.24 18.63 -23.36
C GLU A 238 -6.22 17.69 -24.59
N GLU A 239 -6.49 16.41 -24.38
CA GLU A 239 -6.54 15.44 -25.48
C GLU A 239 -7.78 15.64 -26.38
N ILE A 240 -8.93 15.98 -25.81
CA ILE A 240 -10.12 16.39 -26.60
C ILE A 240 -9.77 17.58 -27.49
N ASN A 241 -9.11 18.59 -26.96
CA ASN A 241 -8.74 19.79 -27.71
C ASN A 241 -7.76 19.49 -28.87
N LYS A 242 -6.85 18.53 -28.65
CA LYS A 242 -5.90 18.06 -29.68
C LYS A 242 -6.52 17.09 -30.69
N LYS A 243 -7.78 16.66 -30.49
CA LYS A 243 -8.42 15.53 -31.20
C LYS A 243 -7.60 14.23 -31.09
N GLY A 244 -6.93 14.07 -29.95
CA GLY A 244 -6.10 12.91 -29.63
C GLY A 244 -6.94 11.72 -29.12
N LYS A 245 -6.23 10.70 -28.61
CA LYS A 245 -6.87 9.55 -27.95
C LYS A 245 -7.12 9.87 -26.47
N TYR A 246 -8.35 9.99 -26.10
CA TYR A 246 -8.78 10.35 -24.74
C TYR A 246 -9.36 9.17 -23.94
N ASP A 247 -9.52 8.00 -24.57
CA ASP A 247 -10.19 6.83 -23.95
C ASP A 247 -9.48 6.38 -22.67
N GLU A 248 -8.15 6.33 -22.67
CA GLU A 248 -7.34 5.93 -21.51
C GLU A 248 -7.57 6.84 -20.30
N PHE A 249 -7.60 8.16 -20.52
CA PHE A 249 -7.89 9.13 -19.46
C PHE A 249 -9.32 9.04 -18.97
N PHE A 250 -10.26 8.73 -19.86
CA PHE A 250 -11.65 8.51 -19.48
C PHE A 250 -11.80 7.27 -18.61
N ASP A 251 -11.14 6.17 -18.98
CA ASP A 251 -11.14 4.94 -18.19
C ASP A 251 -10.51 5.19 -16.80
N ASP A 252 -9.39 5.91 -16.71
CA ASP A 252 -8.76 6.30 -15.44
C ASP A 252 -9.74 7.13 -14.56
N ILE A 253 -10.51 8.06 -15.13
CA ILE A 253 -11.54 8.84 -14.41
C ILE A 253 -12.61 7.90 -13.85
N ILE A 254 -13.12 6.99 -14.66
CA ILE A 254 -14.17 6.04 -14.23
C ILE A 254 -13.67 5.12 -13.12
N GLU A 255 -12.45 4.62 -13.22
CA GLU A 255 -11.82 3.79 -12.16
C GLU A 255 -11.66 4.56 -10.85
N ASP A 256 -11.24 5.84 -10.89
CA ASP A 256 -11.14 6.68 -9.72
C ASP A 256 -12.49 6.91 -9.05
N LEU A 257 -13.54 7.18 -9.85
CA LEU A 257 -14.89 7.39 -9.33
C LEU A 257 -15.49 6.13 -8.70
N TYR A 258 -15.27 4.96 -9.30
CA TYR A 258 -15.69 3.69 -8.68
C TYR A 258 -14.98 3.46 -7.35
N PHE A 259 -13.67 3.69 -7.29
CA PHE A 259 -12.92 3.54 -6.06
C PHE A 259 -13.40 4.50 -4.95
N ILE A 260 -13.74 5.74 -5.31
CA ILE A 260 -14.32 6.72 -4.39
C ILE A 260 -15.69 6.27 -3.87
N ASP A 261 -16.57 5.76 -4.76
CA ASP A 261 -17.90 5.24 -4.36
C ASP A 261 -17.77 3.99 -3.47
N ASP A 262 -16.81 3.13 -3.76
CA ASP A 262 -16.49 1.96 -2.92
C ASP A 262 -16.08 2.39 -1.50
N ILE A 263 -15.24 3.43 -1.35
CA ILE A 263 -14.87 3.95 -0.02
C ILE A 263 -16.10 4.50 0.71
N PHE A 264 -16.94 5.30 0.03
CA PHE A 264 -18.18 5.82 0.63
C PHE A 264 -19.10 4.70 1.10
N SER A 265 -19.18 3.61 0.34
CA SER A 265 -20.02 2.45 0.62
C SER A 265 -19.60 1.66 1.86
N LEU A 266 -18.37 1.84 2.36
CA LEU A 266 -17.91 1.21 3.60
C LEU A 266 -18.63 1.78 4.84
N GLY A 267 -19.17 2.99 4.76
CA GLY A 267 -19.89 3.64 5.85
C GLY A 267 -19.00 4.10 7.02
N LEU A 268 -17.72 4.36 6.77
CA LEU A 268 -16.76 4.89 7.74
C LEU A 268 -16.94 6.41 7.83
N GLU A 269 -17.63 6.90 8.85
CA GLU A 269 -18.11 8.29 8.91
C GLU A 269 -16.98 9.32 8.82
N LYS A 270 -15.90 9.15 9.58
CA LYS A 270 -14.75 10.07 9.59
C LYS A 270 -14.04 10.09 8.23
N ILE A 271 -13.83 8.93 7.63
CA ILE A 271 -13.20 8.80 6.31
C ILE A 271 -14.10 9.39 5.23
N ASN A 272 -15.40 9.09 5.26
CA ASN A 272 -16.38 9.62 4.33
C ASN A 272 -16.41 11.16 4.38
N PHE A 273 -16.30 11.73 5.57
CA PHE A 273 -16.24 13.19 5.75
C PHE A 273 -14.96 13.79 5.13
N ILE A 274 -13.79 13.20 5.39
CA ILE A 274 -12.51 13.66 4.81
C ILE A 274 -12.54 13.55 3.29
N LEU A 275 -13.04 12.43 2.76
CA LEU A 275 -13.13 12.19 1.31
C LEU A 275 -14.11 13.18 0.66
N LEU A 276 -15.28 13.42 1.28
CA LEU A 276 -16.26 14.38 0.80
C LEU A 276 -15.65 15.78 0.68
N ASN A 277 -15.04 16.26 1.76
CA ASN A 277 -14.38 17.58 1.76
C ASN A 277 -13.25 17.64 0.73
N SER A 278 -12.48 16.57 0.60
CA SER A 278 -11.40 16.49 -0.38
C SER A 278 -11.92 16.59 -1.81
N LEU A 279 -13.04 15.92 -2.14
CA LEU A 279 -13.68 16.01 -3.45
C LEU A 279 -14.13 17.42 -3.76
N PHE A 280 -14.77 18.11 -2.80
CA PHE A 280 -15.24 19.49 -3.03
C PHE A 280 -14.08 20.46 -3.17
N TYR A 281 -13.12 20.46 -2.25
CA TYR A 281 -12.05 21.48 -2.22
C TYR A 281 -10.96 21.27 -3.27
N PHE A 282 -10.63 20.02 -3.61
CA PHE A 282 -9.49 19.74 -4.49
C PHE A 282 -9.88 19.36 -5.92
N PHE A 283 -11.16 19.04 -6.15
CA PHE A 283 -11.63 18.65 -7.48
C PHE A 283 -12.84 19.48 -7.94
N ILE A 284 -13.99 19.42 -7.26
CA ILE A 284 -15.25 19.96 -7.77
C ILE A 284 -15.18 21.48 -7.90
N LEU A 285 -14.91 22.20 -6.81
CA LEU A 285 -14.87 23.66 -6.80
C LEU A 285 -13.80 24.24 -7.73
N PRO A 286 -12.51 23.81 -7.65
CA PRO A 286 -11.46 24.41 -8.46
C PRO A 286 -11.47 23.98 -9.92
N THR A 287 -12.17 22.89 -10.27
CA THR A 287 -12.10 22.31 -11.61
C THR A 287 -13.43 22.42 -12.34
N LEU A 288 -14.50 21.84 -11.79
CA LEU A 288 -15.80 21.80 -12.45
C LEU A 288 -16.54 23.15 -12.28
N CYS A 289 -16.69 23.63 -11.05
CA CYS A 289 -17.41 24.87 -10.81
C CYS A 289 -16.70 26.11 -11.37
N SER A 290 -15.37 26.09 -11.42
CA SER A 290 -14.61 27.22 -12.00
C SER A 290 -14.85 27.40 -13.50
N SER A 291 -15.30 26.37 -14.22
CA SER A 291 -15.62 26.46 -15.65
C SER A 291 -16.87 27.31 -15.93
N PHE A 292 -17.75 27.47 -14.96
CA PHE A 292 -18.96 28.29 -15.08
C PHE A 292 -18.70 29.78 -14.77
N ASP A 293 -17.51 30.14 -14.26
CA ASP A 293 -17.12 31.52 -13.98
C ASP A 293 -16.37 32.11 -15.18
N ASN A 294 -17.07 32.94 -15.98
CA ASN A 294 -16.50 33.57 -17.17
C ASN A 294 -15.28 34.50 -16.87
N LYS A 295 -14.98 34.78 -15.60
CA LYS A 295 -13.86 35.64 -15.17
C LYS A 295 -12.59 34.83 -14.84
N LYS A 296 -12.67 33.53 -14.76
CA LYS A 296 -11.52 32.65 -14.44
C LYS A 296 -11.07 31.91 -15.68
N ASN A 297 -9.76 31.87 -15.91
CA ASN A 297 -9.16 30.96 -16.88
C ASN A 297 -9.32 29.52 -16.39
N SER A 298 -10.47 28.89 -16.65
CA SER A 298 -10.70 27.50 -16.35
C SER A 298 -9.84 26.61 -17.27
N LYS A 299 -9.28 25.55 -16.69
CA LYS A 299 -8.52 24.55 -17.45
C LYS A 299 -9.42 23.55 -18.18
N ILE A 300 -10.71 23.52 -17.85
CA ILE A 300 -11.71 22.61 -18.44
C ILE A 300 -12.85 23.46 -18.99
N ASP A 301 -13.30 23.12 -20.20
CA ASP A 301 -14.43 23.78 -20.86
C ASP A 301 -15.75 23.42 -20.18
N ILE A 302 -16.72 24.33 -20.28
CA ILE A 302 -18.05 24.15 -19.67
C ILE A 302 -18.73 22.86 -20.12
N ASN A 303 -18.59 22.49 -21.39
CA ASN A 303 -19.21 21.27 -21.93
C ASN A 303 -18.61 19.99 -21.33
N VAL A 304 -17.28 19.97 -21.16
CA VAL A 304 -16.57 18.85 -20.52
C VAL A 304 -16.89 18.82 -19.03
N SER A 305 -17.01 19.97 -18.37
CA SER A 305 -17.43 20.03 -16.96
C SER A 305 -18.83 19.47 -16.75
N LEU A 306 -19.80 19.86 -17.60
CA LEU A 306 -21.16 19.29 -17.55
C LEU A 306 -21.17 17.79 -17.77
N PHE A 307 -20.39 17.30 -18.74
CA PHE A 307 -20.23 15.88 -18.98
C PHE A 307 -19.67 15.16 -17.74
N LEU A 308 -18.61 15.69 -17.14
CA LEU A 308 -18.00 15.11 -15.94
C LEU A 308 -18.96 15.15 -14.74
N ILE A 309 -19.78 16.16 -14.59
CA ILE A 309 -20.82 16.24 -13.57
C ILE A 309 -21.84 15.10 -13.74
N ILE A 310 -22.28 14.83 -14.96
CA ILE A 310 -23.20 13.72 -15.26
C ILE A 310 -22.54 12.38 -14.86
N ILE A 311 -21.27 12.20 -15.21
CA ILE A 311 -20.50 10.99 -14.86
C ILE A 311 -20.35 10.83 -13.36
N LEU A 312 -20.06 11.93 -12.63
CA LEU A 312 -20.00 11.94 -11.16
C LEU A 312 -21.32 11.43 -10.54
N PHE A 313 -22.45 12.00 -10.95
CA PHE A 313 -23.77 11.59 -10.44
C PHE A 313 -24.14 10.16 -10.80
N LYS A 314 -23.68 9.67 -11.95
CA LYS A 314 -23.93 8.30 -12.38
C LYS A 314 -23.15 7.30 -11.51
N ASN A 315 -21.93 7.62 -11.15
CA ASN A 315 -21.00 6.67 -10.50
C ASN A 315 -21.00 6.81 -8.97
N ILE A 316 -21.06 8.02 -8.40
CA ILE A 316 -21.09 8.21 -6.95
C ILE A 316 -22.55 8.17 -6.46
N LYS A 317 -22.87 7.14 -5.67
CA LYS A 317 -24.24 6.87 -5.17
C LYS A 317 -24.48 7.44 -3.76
N ASN A 318 -23.41 7.87 -3.06
CA ASN A 318 -23.51 8.39 -1.71
C ASN A 318 -24.49 9.58 -1.61
N GLU A 319 -25.51 9.46 -0.76
CA GLU A 319 -26.58 10.46 -0.62
C GLU A 319 -26.05 11.80 -0.09
N THR A 320 -25.16 11.77 0.89
CA THR A 320 -24.56 12.99 1.46
C THR A 320 -23.81 13.76 0.39
N PHE A 321 -23.01 13.07 -0.42
CA PHE A 321 -22.33 13.68 -1.57
C PHE A 321 -23.33 14.34 -2.52
N ARG A 322 -24.38 13.63 -2.92
CA ARG A 322 -25.41 14.13 -3.85
C ARG A 322 -26.11 15.36 -3.29
N ASN A 323 -26.53 15.31 -2.02
CA ASN A 323 -27.21 16.42 -1.37
C ASN A 323 -26.31 17.66 -1.28
N CYS A 324 -25.05 17.51 -0.87
CA CYS A 324 -24.10 18.61 -0.86
C CYS A 324 -23.88 19.20 -2.25
N PHE A 325 -23.78 18.36 -3.27
CA PHE A 325 -23.55 18.81 -4.65
C PHE A 325 -24.78 19.51 -5.22
N PHE A 326 -26.00 19.02 -4.96
CA PHE A 326 -27.23 19.72 -5.34
C PHE A 326 -27.35 21.07 -4.66
N THR A 327 -27.03 21.15 -3.37
CA THR A 327 -26.99 22.41 -2.63
C THR A 327 -26.02 23.41 -3.26
N LEU A 328 -24.84 22.93 -3.68
CA LEU A 328 -23.84 23.74 -4.36
C LEU A 328 -24.34 24.33 -5.70
N ILE A 329 -25.07 23.54 -6.49
CA ILE A 329 -25.52 23.96 -7.83
C ILE A 329 -26.72 24.89 -7.76
N PHE A 330 -27.69 24.61 -6.89
CA PHE A 330 -29.00 25.29 -6.90
C PHE A 330 -29.09 26.46 -5.91
N PHE A 331 -28.23 26.49 -4.90
CA PHE A 331 -28.21 27.59 -3.95
C PHE A 331 -26.95 28.43 -4.16
N ASP A 332 -27.10 29.59 -4.73
CA ASP A 332 -26.04 30.57 -5.12
C ASP A 332 -25.18 31.08 -3.94
N LYS A 333 -25.55 30.70 -2.74
CA LYS A 333 -24.77 30.86 -1.52
C LYS A 333 -24.45 29.45 -0.99
N ILE A 334 -23.28 28.95 -1.37
CA ILE A 334 -22.59 28.00 -0.47
C ILE A 334 -22.46 28.79 0.82
N ASN A 335 -23.34 28.49 1.76
CA ASN A 335 -23.15 29.07 3.08
C ASN A 335 -21.77 28.55 3.50
N LYS A 336 -20.75 29.42 3.42
CA LYS A 336 -19.42 29.13 3.96
C LYS A 336 -19.57 28.49 5.35
N ASP A 337 -20.63 28.92 6.06
CA ASP A 337 -20.97 28.43 7.38
C ASP A 337 -21.39 26.95 7.40
N ILE A 338 -22.02 26.38 6.37
CA ILE A 338 -22.34 24.94 6.31
C ILE A 338 -21.07 24.14 6.03
N LEU A 339 -20.20 24.61 5.15
CA LEU A 339 -18.92 24.00 4.87
C LEU A 339 -17.95 24.18 6.07
N ASP A 340 -17.94 25.37 6.69
CA ASP A 340 -17.12 25.69 7.86
C ASP A 340 -17.66 25.02 9.14
N LEU A 341 -18.99 24.89 9.34
CA LEU A 341 -19.58 24.13 10.45
C LEU A 341 -19.28 22.63 10.35
N THR A 342 -19.22 22.07 9.16
CA THR A 342 -18.79 20.70 8.98
C THR A 342 -17.28 20.53 9.22
N ILE A 343 -16.46 21.55 8.93
CA ILE A 343 -15.01 21.53 9.18
C ILE A 343 -14.68 21.75 10.66
N GLN A 344 -15.43 22.62 11.36
CA GLN A 344 -15.22 22.92 12.78
C GLN A 344 -15.63 21.76 13.72
N SER A 345 -16.48 20.83 13.27
CA SER A 345 -16.86 19.67 14.06
C SER A 345 -15.77 18.58 14.13
N PHE A 346 -14.71 18.69 13.34
CA PHE A 346 -13.55 17.80 13.38
C PHE A 346 -12.31 18.67 13.51
N ASP A 347 -11.53 18.47 14.56
CA ASP A 347 -10.18 19.02 14.75
C ASP A 347 -9.19 18.44 13.70
N LEU A 348 -9.48 18.63 12.41
CA LEU A 348 -8.52 18.38 11.37
C LEU A 348 -7.52 19.53 11.39
N PRO A 349 -6.23 19.27 11.62
CA PRO A 349 -5.26 20.34 11.68
C PRO A 349 -5.25 21.09 10.35
N TYR A 350 -5.29 22.40 10.45
CA TYR A 350 -5.28 23.44 9.39
C TYR A 350 -4.16 23.30 8.34
N TYR A 351 -3.34 22.25 8.45
CA TYR A 351 -2.12 22.01 7.66
C TYR A 351 -2.36 21.60 6.20
N SER A 352 -3.54 21.10 5.83
CA SER A 352 -3.82 20.76 4.43
C SER A 352 -3.95 22.00 3.55
N PHE A 353 -4.34 23.14 4.12
CA PHE A 353 -4.52 24.41 3.41
C PHE A 353 -3.21 25.15 3.15
N GLU A 354 -2.23 25.08 4.06
CA GLU A 354 -0.91 25.70 3.87
C GLU A 354 -0.05 24.98 2.84
N MET A 355 -0.16 23.64 2.70
CA MET A 355 0.57 22.90 1.67
C MET A 355 0.14 23.29 0.25
N THR A 356 -1.15 23.58 0.03
CA THR A 356 -1.67 24.07 -1.26
C THR A 356 -1.23 25.50 -1.55
N GLN A 357 -1.08 26.35 -0.54
CA GLN A 357 -0.58 27.72 -0.74
C GLN A 357 0.93 27.77 -1.00
N LYS A 358 1.74 26.89 -0.38
CA LYS A 358 3.17 26.77 -0.68
C LYS A 358 3.43 26.21 -2.08
N LYS A 359 2.63 25.26 -2.57
CA LYS A 359 2.71 24.80 -3.97
C LYS A 359 2.28 25.88 -4.99
N LYS A 360 1.39 26.80 -4.63
CA LYS A 360 1.03 27.95 -5.49
C LYS A 360 2.15 28.99 -5.65
N LYS A 361 3.20 28.94 -4.81
CA LYS A 361 4.39 29.81 -4.96
C LYS A 361 5.53 29.17 -5.75
N ILE A 362 5.36 27.92 -6.21
CA ILE A 362 6.37 27.17 -6.98
C ILE A 362 5.91 26.93 -8.44
N PHE A 363 4.71 27.43 -8.83
CA PHE A 363 4.25 27.48 -10.22
C PHE A 363 3.95 28.91 -10.64
#